data_918e92190da55701b7850afa242b5e54
#
_entry.id   918e92190da55701b7850afa242b5e54
#
_cell.length_a   1.000
_cell.length_b   1.000
_cell.length_c   1.000
_cell.angle_alpha   90.00
_cell.angle_beta   90.00
_cell.angle_gamma   90.00
#
_symmetry.space_group_name_H-M   'P 1'
#
loop_
_entity.id
_entity.type
_entity.pdbx_description
1 polymer ?
#
loop_
_entity_poly.entity_id
_entity_poly.type
_entity_poly.pdbx_seq_one_letter_code
_entity_poly.pdbx_strand_id
1 'polypeptide(L)'
;FFIMILTLTSMILYILLTGLLSSLVSRNEDITQVTTGISILLFVPYILSFLAQENSDLFLLKILSYVPFINQGIMPIRVGSDQISLLRGYSTIAINIIASICLFFLTIKVYQKNALNYNTGFNIKRIFKSKKR
;
A
#
# COMPACT_ATOMS: atom_id res chain seq x y z
N PHE A 1 -20.66 -1.09 9.58
CA PHE A 1 -19.54 -0.56 10.38
C PHE A 1 -18.22 -1.25 10.05
N PHE A 2 -18.16 -2.59 10.08
CA PHE A 2 -16.98 -3.39 9.73
C PHE A 2 -16.40 -3.01 8.36
N ILE A 3 -17.23 -2.99 7.31
CA ILE A 3 -16.81 -2.69 5.93
C ILE A 3 -16.22 -1.28 5.84
N MET A 4 -16.81 -0.30 6.50
CA MET A 4 -16.29 1.08 6.51
C MET A 4 -14.88 1.15 7.10
N ILE A 5 -14.65 0.51 8.24
CA ILE A 5 -13.34 0.51 8.89
C ILE A 5 -12.32 -0.24 8.02
N LEU A 6 -12.71 -1.39 7.46
CA LEU A 6 -11.84 -2.16 6.57
C LEU A 6 -11.43 -1.33 5.34
N THR A 7 -12.39 -0.63 4.72
CA THR A 7 -12.12 0.23 3.55
C THR A 7 -11.20 1.39 3.92
N LEU A 8 -11.44 2.07 5.03
CA LEU A 8 -10.60 3.19 5.49
C LEU A 8 -9.15 2.73 5.76
N THR A 9 -8.98 1.62 6.47
CA THR A 9 -7.64 1.07 6.75
C THR A 9 -6.93 0.62 5.48
N SER A 10 -7.64 0.06 4.51
CA SER A 10 -7.10 -0.30 3.20
C SER A 10 -6.72 0.93 2.38
N MET A 11 -7.51 2.01 2.40
CA MET A 11 -7.15 3.28 1.73
C MET A 11 -5.84 3.86 2.28
N ILE A 12 -5.66 3.84 3.61
CA ILE A 12 -4.41 4.28 4.24
C ILE A 12 -3.23 3.46 3.74
N LEU A 13 -3.39 2.13 3.63
CA LEU A 13 -2.37 1.24 3.08
C LEU A 13 -1.96 1.61 1.66
N TYR A 14 -2.93 1.86 0.77
CA TYR A 14 -2.66 2.25 -0.62
C TYR A 14 -1.99 3.61 -0.72
N ILE A 15 -2.39 4.57 0.11
CA ILE A 15 -1.76 5.90 0.16
C ILE A 15 -0.29 5.78 0.60
N LEU A 16 -0.01 4.99 1.63
CA LEU A 16 1.36 4.75 2.11
C LEU A 16 2.21 4.02 1.08
N LEU A 17 1.65 3.03 0.39
CA LEU A 17 2.33 2.32 -0.69
C LEU A 17 2.67 3.26 -1.85
N THR A 18 1.71 4.10 -2.25
CA THR A 18 1.91 5.11 -3.28
C THR A 18 3.02 6.10 -2.89
N GLY A 19 3.00 6.59 -1.65
CA GLY A 19 4.03 7.47 -1.10
C GLY A 19 5.42 6.82 -1.08
N LEU A 20 5.49 5.54 -0.67
CA LEU A 20 6.74 4.77 -0.69
C LEU A 20 7.30 4.64 -2.11
N LEU A 21 6.49 4.18 -3.05
CA LEU A 21 6.92 3.97 -4.43
C LEU A 21 7.27 5.28 -5.13
N SER A 22 6.49 6.35 -4.89
CA SER A 22 6.80 7.69 -5.43
C SER A 22 8.10 8.26 -4.86
N SER A 23 8.47 7.92 -3.63
CA SER A 23 9.74 8.34 -3.03
C SER A 23 10.98 7.68 -3.65
N LEU A 24 10.80 6.56 -4.33
CA LEU A 24 11.88 5.82 -5.02
C LEU A 24 12.14 6.34 -6.44
N VAL A 25 11.23 7.15 -6.97
CA VAL A 25 11.23 7.56 -8.37
C VAL A 25 11.73 8.99 -8.50
N SER A 26 12.64 9.23 -9.43
CA SER A 26 13.25 10.56 -9.67
C SER A 26 12.80 11.21 -10.96
N ARG A 27 12.21 10.46 -11.90
CA ARG A 27 11.79 10.96 -13.23
C ARG A 27 10.27 10.89 -13.37
N ASN A 28 9.70 11.87 -14.07
CA ASN A 28 8.25 11.92 -14.31
C ASN A 28 7.73 10.71 -15.09
N GLU A 29 8.52 10.14 -15.99
CA GLU A 29 8.16 8.93 -16.75
C GLU A 29 7.98 7.71 -15.84
N ASP A 30 8.81 7.58 -14.82
CA ASP A 30 8.75 6.48 -13.86
C ASP A 30 7.55 6.62 -12.91
N ILE A 31 7.08 7.85 -12.63
CA ILE A 31 5.86 8.10 -11.85
C ILE A 31 4.65 7.46 -12.51
N THR A 32 4.55 7.54 -13.84
CA THR A 32 3.47 6.91 -14.58
C THR A 32 3.50 5.39 -14.43
N GLN A 33 4.67 4.77 -14.46
CA GLN A 33 4.82 3.32 -14.25
C GLN A 33 4.38 2.90 -12.84
N VAL A 34 4.76 3.67 -11.82
CA VAL A 34 4.33 3.43 -10.42
C VAL A 34 2.81 3.53 -10.32
N THR A 35 2.20 4.56 -10.87
CA THR A 35 0.75 4.75 -10.85
C THR A 35 0.02 3.62 -11.55
N THR A 36 0.53 3.18 -12.70
CA THR A 36 -0.02 2.03 -13.44
C THR A 36 0.07 0.74 -12.60
N GLY A 37 1.21 0.49 -11.97
CA GLY A 37 1.41 -0.67 -11.10
C GLY A 37 0.43 -0.69 -9.91
N ILE A 38 0.19 0.45 -9.28
CA ILE A 38 -0.79 0.58 -8.20
C ILE A 38 -2.21 0.37 -8.71
N SER A 39 -2.54 0.88 -9.89
CA SER A 39 -3.85 0.67 -10.52
C SER A 39 -4.10 -0.81 -10.77
N ILE A 40 -3.12 -1.54 -11.29
CA ILE A 40 -3.21 -2.99 -11.47
C ILE A 40 -3.43 -3.68 -10.12
N LEU A 41 -2.69 -3.29 -9.08
CA LEU A 41 -2.85 -3.85 -7.74
C LEU A 41 -4.26 -3.61 -7.17
N LEU A 42 -4.91 -2.48 -7.50
CA LEU A 42 -6.30 -2.20 -7.12
C LEU A 42 -7.31 -3.07 -7.88
N PHE A 43 -7.00 -3.48 -9.12
CA PHE A 43 -7.86 -4.37 -9.89
C PHE A 43 -7.89 -5.81 -9.35
N VAL A 44 -6.82 -6.28 -8.73
CA VAL A 44 -6.72 -7.64 -8.18
C VAL A 44 -7.84 -7.94 -7.17
N PRO A 45 -8.06 -7.16 -6.10
CA PRO A 45 -9.15 -7.41 -5.17
C PRO A 45 -10.52 -7.27 -5.82
N TYR A 46 -10.67 -6.43 -6.82
CA TYR A 46 -11.91 -6.27 -7.59
C TYR A 46 -12.24 -7.57 -8.34
N ILE A 47 -11.31 -8.12 -9.11
CA ILE A 47 -11.51 -9.38 -9.82
C ILE A 47 -11.78 -10.54 -8.84
N LEU A 48 -11.00 -10.61 -7.76
CA LEU A 48 -11.17 -11.66 -6.74
C LEU A 48 -12.51 -11.57 -6.00
N SER A 49 -13.12 -10.38 -5.93
CA SER A 49 -14.45 -10.21 -5.35
C SER A 49 -15.52 -10.94 -6.15
N PHE A 50 -15.42 -11.00 -7.48
CA PHE A 50 -16.36 -11.79 -8.30
C PHE A 50 -16.20 -13.28 -8.04
N LEU A 51 -14.96 -13.78 -8.00
CA LEU A 51 -14.70 -15.18 -7.64
C LEU A 51 -15.21 -15.52 -6.24
N ALA A 52 -15.10 -14.60 -5.30
CA ALA A 52 -15.59 -14.78 -3.95
C ALA A 52 -17.14 -14.81 -3.87
N GLN A 53 -17.83 -14.15 -4.77
CA GLN A 53 -19.30 -14.22 -4.88
C GLN A 53 -19.78 -15.55 -5.40
N GLU A 54 -19.07 -16.15 -6.37
CA GLU A 54 -19.42 -17.46 -6.92
C GLU A 54 -19.08 -18.59 -5.95
N ASN A 55 -17.91 -18.56 -5.34
CA ASN A 55 -17.46 -19.59 -4.42
C ASN A 55 -16.49 -19.05 -3.38
N SER A 56 -17.03 -18.46 -2.31
CA SER A 56 -16.25 -17.84 -1.24
C SER A 56 -15.49 -18.82 -0.35
N ASP A 57 -15.71 -20.15 -0.50
CA ASP A 57 -15.06 -21.20 0.30
C ASP A 57 -13.78 -21.77 -0.34
N LEU A 58 -13.38 -21.25 -1.51
CA LEU A 58 -12.14 -21.65 -2.15
C LEU A 58 -10.94 -21.44 -1.23
N PHE A 59 -10.06 -22.45 -1.15
CA PHE A 59 -8.86 -22.40 -0.31
C PHE A 59 -7.97 -21.18 -0.59
N LEU A 60 -7.84 -20.84 -1.87
CA LEU A 60 -7.09 -19.65 -2.30
C LEU A 60 -7.67 -18.37 -1.70
N LEU A 61 -8.99 -18.20 -1.72
CA LEU A 61 -9.66 -17.03 -1.19
C LEU A 61 -9.58 -16.96 0.34
N LYS A 62 -9.50 -18.11 1.02
CA LYS A 62 -9.27 -18.17 2.47
C LYS A 62 -7.94 -17.54 2.84
N ILE A 63 -6.88 -17.82 2.09
CA ILE A 63 -5.56 -17.24 2.32
C ILE A 63 -5.54 -15.77 1.92
N LEU A 64 -6.01 -15.43 0.72
CA LEU A 64 -5.98 -14.07 0.17
C LEU A 64 -6.84 -13.09 0.98
N SER A 65 -7.86 -13.56 1.69
CA SER A 65 -8.68 -12.71 2.56
C SER A 65 -7.94 -12.12 3.76
N TYR A 66 -6.75 -12.62 4.09
CA TYR A 66 -5.89 -12.08 5.14
C TYR A 66 -4.70 -11.28 4.58
N VAL A 67 -4.50 -11.27 3.26
CA VAL A 67 -3.39 -10.54 2.64
C VAL A 67 -3.76 -9.05 2.58
N PRO A 68 -2.94 -8.13 3.16
CA PRO A 68 -3.13 -6.70 3.01
C PRO A 68 -3.21 -6.31 1.52
N PHE A 69 -3.95 -5.27 1.20
CA PHE A 69 -4.30 -4.82 -0.16
C PHE A 69 -5.38 -5.65 -0.86
N ILE A 70 -5.44 -6.96 -0.65
CA ILE A 70 -6.37 -7.86 -1.34
C ILE A 70 -7.62 -8.12 -0.50
N ASN A 71 -7.49 -8.14 0.82
CA ASN A 71 -8.53 -8.50 1.77
C ASN A 71 -9.80 -7.65 1.67
N GLN A 72 -9.70 -6.38 1.23
CA GLN A 72 -10.84 -5.48 1.09
C GLN A 72 -11.88 -5.96 0.05
N GLY A 73 -11.45 -6.73 -0.96
CA GLY A 73 -12.36 -7.27 -1.98
C GLY A 73 -13.01 -8.59 -1.56
N ILE A 74 -12.33 -9.39 -0.75
CA ILE A 74 -12.75 -10.76 -0.44
C ILE A 74 -13.44 -10.84 0.93
N MET A 75 -12.88 -10.19 1.95
CA MET A 75 -13.33 -10.36 3.34
C MET A 75 -14.78 -9.91 3.58
N PRO A 76 -15.26 -8.79 3.02
CA PRO A 76 -16.65 -8.38 3.16
C PRO A 76 -17.63 -9.44 2.65
N ILE A 77 -17.30 -10.08 1.53
CA ILE A 77 -18.15 -11.12 0.92
C ILE A 77 -18.20 -12.34 1.79
N ARG A 78 -17.05 -12.81 2.30
CA ARG A 78 -16.97 -13.97 3.17
C ARG A 78 -17.67 -13.79 4.52
N VAL A 79 -17.62 -12.56 5.07
CA VAL A 79 -18.37 -12.22 6.28
C VAL A 79 -19.87 -12.11 5.98
N GLY A 80 -20.24 -11.53 4.85
CA GLY A 80 -21.64 -11.39 4.43
C GLY A 80 -22.30 -12.72 4.04
N SER A 81 -21.51 -13.72 3.65
CA SER A 81 -21.96 -15.09 3.35
C SER A 81 -21.95 -16.02 4.57
N ASP A 82 -21.77 -15.50 5.77
CA ASP A 82 -21.71 -16.24 7.04
C ASP A 82 -20.62 -17.35 7.10
N GLN A 83 -19.67 -17.32 6.17
CA GLN A 83 -18.55 -18.28 6.14
C GLN A 83 -17.48 -17.99 7.19
N ILE A 84 -17.42 -16.75 7.63
CA ILE A 84 -16.48 -16.29 8.65
C ILE A 84 -17.22 -15.41 9.64
N SER A 85 -16.96 -15.64 10.94
CA SER A 85 -17.51 -14.78 11.99
C SER A 85 -16.95 -13.35 11.86
N LEU A 86 -17.78 -12.36 12.20
CA LEU A 86 -17.39 -10.93 12.25
C LEU A 86 -16.09 -10.71 13.05
N LEU A 87 -15.90 -11.48 14.13
CA LEU A 87 -14.70 -11.38 14.97
C LEU A 87 -13.43 -11.71 14.18
N ARG A 88 -13.47 -12.73 13.31
CA ARG A 88 -12.35 -13.06 12.42
C ARG A 88 -12.20 -11.99 11.31
N GLY A 89 -13.28 -11.37 10.88
CA GLY A 89 -13.23 -10.21 10.00
C GLY A 89 -12.42 -9.05 10.60
N TYR A 90 -12.59 -8.75 11.86
CA TYR A 90 -11.82 -7.71 12.55
C TYR A 90 -10.31 -8.00 12.63
N SER A 91 -9.89 -9.27 12.60
CA SER A 91 -8.46 -9.59 12.54
C SER A 91 -7.78 -9.07 11.27
N THR A 92 -8.48 -8.95 10.15
CA THR A 92 -7.92 -8.37 8.92
C THR A 92 -7.69 -6.86 9.05
N ILE A 93 -8.52 -6.17 9.81
CA ILE A 93 -8.31 -4.75 10.13
C ILE A 93 -7.04 -4.57 10.94
N ALA A 94 -6.82 -5.44 11.95
CA ALA A 94 -5.58 -5.43 12.72
C ALA A 94 -4.35 -5.67 11.84
N ILE A 95 -4.43 -6.62 10.91
CA ILE A 95 -3.36 -6.89 9.93
C ILE A 95 -3.09 -5.65 9.05
N ASN A 96 -4.14 -4.99 8.56
CA ASN A 96 -4.00 -3.76 7.77
C ASN A 96 -3.35 -2.63 8.56
N ILE A 97 -3.69 -2.47 9.84
CA ILE A 97 -3.08 -1.46 10.72
C ILE A 97 -1.59 -1.75 10.92
N ILE A 98 -1.23 -3.00 11.22
CA ILE A 98 0.17 -3.41 11.39
C ILE A 98 0.94 -3.18 10.08
N ALA A 99 0.39 -3.59 8.95
CA ALA A 99 1.00 -3.37 7.64
C ALA A 99 1.18 -1.87 7.33
N SER A 100 0.19 -1.03 7.69
CA SER A 100 0.27 0.43 7.54
C SER A 100 1.39 1.04 8.37
N ILE A 101 1.54 0.61 9.61
CA ILE A 101 2.63 1.05 10.50
C ILE A 101 3.99 0.65 9.90
N CYS A 102 4.14 -0.59 9.45
CA CYS A 102 5.37 -1.05 8.79
C CYS A 102 5.70 -0.23 7.54
N LEU A 103 4.71 0.01 6.67
CA LEU A 103 4.89 0.83 5.46
C LEU A 103 5.23 2.27 5.80
N PHE A 104 4.62 2.85 6.82
CA PHE A 104 4.92 4.21 7.27
C PHE A 104 6.40 4.36 7.66
N PHE A 105 6.93 3.47 8.49
CA PHE A 105 8.34 3.50 8.86
C PHE A 105 9.28 3.27 7.67
N LEU A 106 8.91 2.35 6.75
CA LEU A 106 9.68 2.13 5.52
C LEU A 106 9.70 3.39 4.64
N THR A 107 8.56 4.05 4.48
CA THR A 107 8.44 5.27 3.69
C THR A 107 9.33 6.38 4.25
N ILE A 108 9.31 6.59 5.57
CA ILE A 108 10.17 7.59 6.22
C ILE A 108 11.65 7.26 5.98
N LYS A 109 12.04 6.00 6.18
CA LYS A 109 13.44 5.57 6.04
C LYS A 109 13.95 5.76 4.59
N VAL A 110 13.13 5.40 3.61
CA VAL A 110 13.47 5.56 2.19
C VAL A 110 13.52 7.05 1.81
N TYR A 111 12.54 7.83 2.26
CA TYR A 111 12.51 9.27 2.00
C TYR A 111 13.73 9.98 2.58
N GLN A 112 14.12 9.70 3.81
CA GLN A 112 15.31 10.28 4.45
C GLN A 112 16.59 9.92 3.66
N LYS A 113 16.74 8.66 3.23
CA LYS A 113 17.89 8.22 2.46
C LYS A 113 17.98 8.94 1.10
N ASN A 114 16.85 9.12 0.43
CA ASN A 114 16.81 9.78 -0.87
C ASN A 114 17.01 11.30 -0.75
N ALA A 115 16.41 11.95 0.26
CA ALA A 115 16.60 13.38 0.52
C ALA A 115 18.07 13.72 0.83
N LEU A 116 18.78 12.85 1.54
CA LEU A 116 20.22 13.03 1.81
C LEU A 116 21.07 12.88 0.54
N ASN A 117 20.70 12.01 -0.39
CA ASN A 117 21.40 11.85 -1.67
C ASN A 117 21.22 13.07 -2.60
N TYR A 118 20.08 13.75 -2.56
CA TYR A 118 19.87 15.01 -3.28
C TYR A 118 20.74 16.15 -2.72
N ASN A 119 21.01 16.16 -1.42
CA ASN A 119 21.82 17.20 -0.76
C ASN A 119 23.32 17.08 -1.06
N THR A 120 23.82 15.92 -1.49
CA THR A 120 25.22 15.77 -1.91
C THR A 120 25.51 16.36 -3.28
N GLY A 121 24.50 16.69 -4.10
CA GLY A 121 24.65 17.42 -5.37
C GLY A 121 24.86 18.93 -5.22
N PHE A 122 24.43 19.53 -4.12
CA PHE A 122 24.61 20.96 -3.82
C PHE A 122 25.85 21.16 -2.94
N ASN A 123 27.02 21.10 -3.54
CA ASN A 123 28.28 21.34 -2.85
C ASN A 123 28.47 22.85 -2.67
N ILE A 124 27.91 23.38 -1.56
CA ILE A 124 28.05 24.79 -1.14
C ILE A 124 29.52 25.23 -1.12
N LYS A 125 30.47 24.30 -0.93
CA LYS A 125 31.92 24.55 -1.01
C LYS A 125 32.38 24.97 -2.40
N ARG A 126 31.68 24.63 -3.48
CA ARG A 126 32.05 25.09 -4.85
C ARG A 126 31.68 26.54 -5.08
N ILE A 127 30.61 27.07 -4.48
CA ILE A 127 30.16 28.44 -4.63
C ILE A 127 31.11 29.40 -3.92
N PHE A 128 31.64 29.04 -2.74
CA PHE A 128 32.59 29.88 -2.00
C PHE A 128 34.02 29.82 -2.56
N LYS A 129 34.40 28.81 -3.32
CA LYS A 129 35.74 28.70 -3.92
C LYS A 129 35.86 29.48 -5.23
N SER A 130 34.75 29.85 -5.88
CA SER A 130 34.73 30.64 -7.11
C SER A 130 34.92 32.14 -6.87
N LYS A 131 34.85 32.63 -5.62
CA LYS A 131 34.95 34.08 -5.32
C LYS A 131 36.35 34.54 -4.89
N LYS A 132 37.34 33.68 -5.11
CA LYS A 132 38.77 33.99 -4.81
C LYS A 132 39.63 33.87 -6.08
N ARG A 133 39.26 34.61 -7.12
CA ARG A 133 40.14 35.00 -8.23
C ARG A 133 39.79 36.41 -8.69
#